data_28b725cd2b92afc65b9395e67fb56348
#
_entry.id   28b725cd2b92afc65b9395e67fb56348
#
_cell.length_a   1.000
_cell.length_b   1.000
_cell.length_c   1.000
_cell.angle_alpha   90.00
_cell.angle_beta   90.00
_cell.angle_gamma   90.00
#
_symmetry.space_group_name_H-M   'P 1'
#
loop_
_entity.id
_entity.type
_entity.pdbx_description
1 polymer ?
#
loop_
_entity_poly.entity_id
_entity_poly.type
_entity_poly.pdbx_seq_one_letter_code
_entity_poly.pdbx_strand_id
1 'polypeptide(L)'
;LIVVLSGAVGGVWYYKEYGGDPVRTYETATYNSNLYQGSLFSDDLCVAADNVALTGFDDEDSLHAAGLFNLNDKTVEYGYKLYDKLYPASTTKLMTAYLAFKYGNMDDIVTVSDSVSGFASDEVVCNLQPGDTVTLYDLLCGLLLRSGNDCGVAIAEHISGSVEAFAELMNSEAKALGATGSHFVNPHGLHNENHYTTAYDLYLIFNACIQ
;
A
#
# COMPACT_ATOMS: atom_id res chain seq x y z
N LEU A 1 62.87 -4.39 -18.90
CA LEU A 1 62.59 -3.00 -18.49
C LEU A 1 61.27 -2.47 -19.10
N ILE A 2 60.96 -2.80 -20.33
CA ILE A 2 59.75 -2.37 -21.04
C ILE A 2 58.50 -3.02 -20.43
N VAL A 3 58.56 -4.28 -20.00
CA VAL A 3 57.43 -5.01 -19.42
C VAL A 3 57.07 -4.45 -18.04
N VAL A 4 58.03 -3.97 -17.24
CA VAL A 4 57.78 -3.36 -15.94
C VAL A 4 57.15 -1.98 -16.06
N LEU A 5 57.57 -1.19 -17.05
CA LEU A 5 57.00 0.12 -17.36
C LEU A 5 55.57 0.01 -17.89
N SER A 6 55.26 -0.95 -18.76
CA SER A 6 53.92 -1.19 -19.26
C SER A 6 52.99 -1.70 -18.16
N GLY A 7 53.48 -2.53 -17.24
CA GLY A 7 52.73 -2.96 -16.06
C GLY A 7 52.46 -1.81 -15.11
N ALA A 8 53.42 -0.92 -14.86
CA ALA A 8 53.28 0.22 -13.99
C ALA A 8 52.30 1.26 -14.59
N VAL A 9 52.41 1.55 -15.90
CA VAL A 9 51.48 2.48 -16.58
C VAL A 9 50.06 1.88 -16.69
N GLY A 10 49.96 0.60 -16.99
CA GLY A 10 48.67 -0.11 -17.00
C GLY A 10 48.05 -0.20 -15.58
N GLY A 11 48.87 -0.43 -14.56
CA GLY A 11 48.41 -0.45 -13.18
C GLY A 11 47.96 0.92 -12.67
N VAL A 12 48.67 2.00 -13.01
CA VAL A 12 48.27 3.38 -12.70
C VAL A 12 47.03 3.80 -13.46
N TRP A 13 46.92 3.42 -14.74
CA TRP A 13 45.71 3.68 -15.53
C TRP A 13 44.52 2.91 -14.98
N TYR A 14 44.65 1.62 -14.74
CA TYR A 14 43.61 0.79 -14.11
C TYR A 14 43.20 1.33 -12.72
N TYR A 15 44.15 1.75 -11.89
CA TYR A 15 43.88 2.36 -10.61
C TYR A 15 43.18 3.72 -10.74
N LYS A 16 43.52 4.54 -11.72
CA LYS A 16 42.82 5.82 -11.99
C LYS A 16 41.39 5.62 -12.50
N GLU A 17 41.17 4.61 -13.32
CA GLU A 17 39.88 4.33 -13.96
C GLU A 17 38.97 3.51 -13.01
N TYR A 18 39.56 2.57 -12.27
CA TYR A 18 38.83 1.58 -11.44
C TYR A 18 39.27 1.51 -9.98
N GLY A 19 40.30 2.25 -9.59
CA GLY A 19 40.94 2.19 -8.25
C GLY A 19 40.36 3.14 -7.25
N GLY A 20 39.05 3.13 -7.07
CA GLY A 20 38.39 3.74 -5.91
C GLY A 20 38.14 2.69 -4.83
N ASP A 21 37.76 3.15 -3.64
CA ASP A 21 37.19 2.28 -2.63
C ASP A 21 36.07 1.44 -3.29
N PRO A 22 36.18 0.11 -3.36
CA PRO A 22 35.21 -0.72 -4.05
C PRO A 22 33.80 -0.56 -3.46
N VAL A 23 33.65 -0.28 -2.18
CA VAL A 23 32.36 0.00 -1.56
C VAL A 23 31.82 1.33 -2.05
N ARG A 24 32.64 2.38 -2.06
CA ARG A 24 32.24 3.72 -2.53
C ARG A 24 31.96 3.73 -4.04
N THR A 25 32.71 2.97 -4.81
CA THR A 25 32.48 2.83 -6.25
C THR A 25 31.17 2.07 -6.51
N TYR A 26 30.91 1.00 -5.75
CA TYR A 26 29.67 0.25 -5.80
C TYR A 26 28.47 1.12 -5.38
N GLU A 27 28.57 1.85 -4.27
CA GLU A 27 27.52 2.77 -3.82
C GLU A 27 27.27 3.87 -4.84
N THR A 28 28.33 4.49 -5.39
CA THR A 28 28.18 5.54 -6.42
C THR A 28 27.58 4.99 -7.70
N ALA A 29 27.94 3.78 -8.12
CA ALA A 29 27.37 3.14 -9.31
C ALA A 29 25.92 2.70 -9.08
N THR A 30 25.59 2.23 -7.87
CA THR A 30 24.28 1.73 -7.53
C THR A 30 23.28 2.86 -7.25
N TYR A 31 23.75 3.97 -6.64
CA TYR A 31 22.88 5.08 -6.23
C TYR A 31 23.14 6.38 -7.02
N ASN A 32 23.98 6.36 -8.03
CA ASN A 32 24.22 7.53 -8.86
C ASN A 32 23.01 7.77 -9.77
N SER A 33 22.28 8.86 -9.55
CA SER A 33 21.11 9.25 -10.34
C SER A 33 21.37 9.42 -11.83
N ASN A 34 22.63 9.65 -12.22
CA ASN A 34 23.03 9.74 -13.64
C ASN A 34 23.21 8.36 -14.30
N LEU A 35 23.40 7.30 -13.51
CA LEU A 35 23.52 5.91 -13.99
C LEU A 35 22.21 5.14 -13.80
N TYR A 36 21.40 5.53 -12.83
CA TYR A 36 20.08 4.96 -12.57
C TYR A 36 19.05 5.74 -13.38
N GLN A 37 18.65 5.22 -14.52
CA GLN A 37 17.66 5.86 -15.42
C GLN A 37 16.20 5.54 -15.03
N GLY A 38 15.98 4.80 -13.97
CA GLY A 38 14.66 4.57 -13.42
C GLY A 38 14.32 5.57 -12.33
N SER A 39 13.06 5.98 -12.23
CA SER A 39 12.56 6.72 -11.05
C SER A 39 12.71 5.85 -9.80
N LEU A 40 13.14 6.44 -8.69
CA LEU A 40 13.11 5.74 -7.41
C LEU A 40 11.65 5.48 -7.03
N PHE A 41 11.39 4.36 -6.37
CA PHE A 41 10.06 4.02 -5.87
C PHE A 41 9.43 5.15 -5.04
N SER A 42 10.25 5.90 -4.32
CA SER A 42 9.81 6.99 -3.45
C SER A 42 9.71 8.38 -4.12
N ASP A 43 10.10 8.51 -5.41
CA ASP A 43 10.12 9.83 -6.09
C ASP A 43 8.73 10.47 -6.18
N ASP A 44 7.69 9.64 -6.19
CA ASP A 44 6.29 10.06 -6.26
C ASP A 44 5.53 9.94 -4.94
N LEU A 45 6.23 9.68 -3.82
CA LEU A 45 5.63 9.50 -2.51
C LEU A 45 5.98 10.64 -1.54
N CYS A 46 5.03 10.95 -0.65
CA CYS A 46 5.31 11.76 0.53
C CYS A 46 6.04 10.88 1.55
N VAL A 47 7.23 11.26 1.96
CA VAL A 47 8.05 10.48 2.89
C VAL A 47 8.40 11.30 4.12
N ALA A 48 8.20 10.73 5.30
CA ALA A 48 8.69 11.28 6.56
C ALA A 48 9.31 10.16 7.40
N ALA A 49 10.47 10.42 8.00
CA ALA A 49 11.16 9.45 8.86
C ALA A 49 10.64 9.48 10.30
N ASP A 50 9.97 10.55 10.72
CA ASP A 50 9.52 10.81 12.09
C ASP A 50 8.23 11.63 12.08
N ASN A 51 7.70 11.95 13.28
CA ASN A 51 6.56 12.85 13.42
C ASN A 51 6.85 14.23 12.80
N VAL A 52 5.84 14.79 12.14
CA VAL A 52 5.87 16.13 11.54
C VAL A 52 4.81 16.98 12.22
N ALA A 53 5.24 18.01 12.95
CA ALA A 53 4.34 18.89 13.69
C ALA A 53 3.62 19.87 12.76
N LEU A 54 2.33 20.10 13.02
CA LEU A 54 1.55 21.14 12.33
C LEU A 54 1.42 22.36 13.26
N THR A 55 1.86 23.52 12.79
CA THR A 55 1.81 24.75 13.59
C THR A 55 0.36 25.11 13.96
N GLY A 56 0.10 25.25 15.26
CA GLY A 56 -1.24 25.60 15.78
C GLY A 56 -2.19 24.42 15.96
N PHE A 57 -1.69 23.17 15.85
CA PHE A 57 -2.44 21.98 16.20
C PHE A 57 -1.78 21.30 17.42
N ASP A 58 -2.51 21.25 18.55
CA ASP A 58 -2.01 20.77 19.84
C ASP A 58 -2.86 19.60 20.41
N ASP A 59 -3.77 19.02 19.63
CA ASP A 59 -4.72 17.98 20.10
C ASP A 59 -4.28 16.56 19.72
N GLU A 60 -2.98 16.27 19.85
CA GLU A 60 -2.42 14.94 19.56
C GLU A 60 -2.92 13.85 20.52
N ASP A 61 -3.28 14.21 21.74
CA ASP A 61 -3.76 13.28 22.76
C ASP A 61 -5.10 12.62 22.39
N SER A 62 -5.87 13.23 21.48
CA SER A 62 -7.14 12.67 20.97
C SER A 62 -6.96 11.69 19.81
N LEU A 63 -5.74 11.60 19.25
CA LEU A 63 -5.46 10.83 18.05
C LEU A 63 -4.72 9.52 18.38
N HIS A 64 -5.10 8.44 17.72
CA HIS A 64 -4.30 7.20 17.73
C HIS A 64 -3.11 7.30 16.78
N ALA A 65 -3.34 7.75 15.56
CA ALA A 65 -2.35 8.16 14.58
C ALA A 65 -3.02 9.10 13.55
N ALA A 66 -2.25 9.94 12.89
CA ALA A 66 -2.77 10.80 11.82
C ALA A 66 -1.67 11.21 10.84
N GLY A 67 -2.06 11.50 9.59
CA GLY A 67 -1.18 12.03 8.56
C GLY A 67 -1.91 12.98 7.62
N LEU A 68 -1.25 14.08 7.26
CA LEU A 68 -1.68 15.00 6.21
C LEU A 68 -0.59 15.03 5.13
N PHE A 69 -0.96 14.64 3.93
CA PHE A 69 -0.05 14.43 2.81
C PHE A 69 -0.41 15.36 1.65
N ASN A 70 0.52 16.21 1.24
CA ASN A 70 0.40 17.04 0.05
C ASN A 70 0.93 16.29 -1.17
N LEU A 71 0.01 15.76 -1.97
CA LEU A 71 0.36 14.94 -3.13
C LEU A 71 0.97 15.75 -4.27
N ASN A 72 0.71 17.06 -4.35
CA ASN A 72 1.28 17.91 -5.39
C ASN A 72 2.77 18.19 -5.14
N ASP A 73 3.07 18.54 -3.88
CA ASP A 73 4.45 18.90 -3.47
C ASP A 73 5.20 17.67 -2.91
N LYS A 74 4.52 16.54 -2.77
CA LYS A 74 5.07 15.28 -2.22
C LYS A 74 5.67 15.45 -0.83
N THR A 75 4.98 16.24 0.00
CA THR A 75 5.40 16.53 1.36
C THR A 75 4.42 15.98 2.39
N VAL A 76 4.95 15.61 3.56
CA VAL A 76 4.14 15.32 4.74
C VAL A 76 3.99 16.63 5.51
N GLU A 77 2.77 17.18 5.56
CA GLU A 77 2.48 18.43 6.26
C GLU A 77 2.17 18.23 7.74
N TYR A 78 1.65 17.05 8.09
CA TYR A 78 1.46 16.60 9.47
C TYR A 78 1.67 15.09 9.54
N GLY A 79 2.34 14.62 10.59
CA GLY A 79 2.55 13.21 10.85
C GLY A 79 2.65 12.93 12.34
N TYR A 80 1.72 12.13 12.86
CA TYR A 80 1.71 11.68 14.24
C TYR A 80 1.56 10.15 14.28
N LYS A 81 2.53 9.47 14.84
CA LYS A 81 2.55 8.00 14.94
C LYS A 81 2.26 7.30 13.61
N LEU A 82 2.83 7.82 12.52
CA LEU A 82 2.54 7.38 11.15
C LEU A 82 2.75 5.88 10.94
N TYR A 83 3.68 5.28 11.69
CA TYR A 83 4.11 3.90 11.53
C TYR A 83 3.64 2.96 12.65
N ASP A 84 2.85 3.49 13.63
CA ASP A 84 2.28 2.65 14.68
C ASP A 84 1.23 1.72 14.10
N LYS A 85 1.26 0.45 14.54
CA LYS A 85 0.27 -0.55 14.13
C LYS A 85 -1.05 -0.30 14.85
N LEU A 86 -2.11 -0.18 14.06
CA LEU A 86 -3.48 0.04 14.53
C LEU A 86 -4.44 -0.90 13.80
N TYR A 87 -5.58 -1.16 14.43
CA TYR A 87 -6.67 -1.88 13.80
C TYR A 87 -7.40 -0.93 12.83
N PRO A 88 -7.44 -1.25 11.51
CA PRO A 88 -7.95 -0.32 10.51
C PRO A 88 -9.46 -0.15 10.53
N ALA A 89 -10.21 -1.09 11.08
CA ALA A 89 -11.66 -1.14 10.92
C ALA A 89 -12.06 -0.97 9.44
N SER A 90 -13.10 -0.22 9.15
CA SER A 90 -13.60 -0.04 7.76
C SER A 90 -12.65 0.70 6.81
N THR A 91 -11.54 1.28 7.28
CA THR A 91 -10.53 1.81 6.36
C THR A 91 -9.84 0.71 5.54
N THR A 92 -9.93 -0.55 5.97
CA THR A 92 -9.59 -1.75 5.19
C THR A 92 -10.21 -1.74 3.79
N LYS A 93 -11.44 -1.20 3.66
CA LYS A 93 -12.20 -1.19 2.41
C LYS A 93 -11.53 -0.38 1.29
N LEU A 94 -10.58 0.50 1.62
CA LEU A 94 -9.72 1.16 0.64
C LEU A 94 -8.86 0.13 -0.12
N MET A 95 -8.29 -0.84 0.60
CA MET A 95 -7.51 -1.92 -0.04
C MET A 95 -8.39 -2.82 -0.88
N THR A 96 -9.60 -3.13 -0.41
CA THR A 96 -10.59 -3.90 -1.18
C THR A 96 -11.01 -3.16 -2.45
N ALA A 97 -11.25 -1.85 -2.36
CA ALA A 97 -11.57 -1.02 -3.51
C ALA A 97 -10.40 -0.94 -4.52
N TYR A 98 -9.18 -0.76 -4.05
CA TYR A 98 -7.99 -0.79 -4.89
C TYR A 98 -7.90 -2.07 -5.71
N LEU A 99 -8.12 -3.23 -5.08
CA LEU A 99 -8.08 -4.51 -5.77
C LEU A 99 -9.24 -4.69 -6.74
N ALA A 100 -10.43 -4.19 -6.39
CA ALA A 100 -11.58 -4.19 -7.29
C ALA A 100 -11.30 -3.38 -8.57
N PHE A 101 -10.69 -2.21 -8.45
CA PHE A 101 -10.29 -1.40 -9.61
C PHE A 101 -9.18 -2.06 -10.43
N LYS A 102 -8.22 -2.70 -9.76
CA LYS A 102 -7.05 -3.26 -10.43
C LYS A 102 -7.33 -4.57 -11.16
N TYR A 103 -8.18 -5.42 -10.60
CA TYR A 103 -8.37 -6.80 -11.05
C TYR A 103 -9.78 -7.11 -11.55
N GLY A 104 -10.77 -6.27 -11.23
CA GLY A 104 -12.15 -6.44 -11.67
C GLY A 104 -12.49 -5.60 -12.89
N ASN A 105 -13.61 -5.96 -13.53
CA ASN A 105 -14.28 -5.09 -14.50
C ASN A 105 -15.59 -4.59 -13.87
N MET A 106 -15.79 -3.29 -13.82
CA MET A 106 -16.94 -2.67 -13.14
C MET A 106 -18.30 -3.14 -13.70
N ASP A 107 -18.35 -3.56 -14.96
CA ASP A 107 -19.56 -4.08 -15.63
C ASP A 107 -19.79 -5.59 -15.38
N ASP A 108 -18.87 -6.28 -14.68
CA ASP A 108 -19.06 -7.71 -14.36
C ASP A 108 -20.31 -7.91 -13.52
N ILE A 109 -21.08 -8.91 -13.89
CA ILE A 109 -22.26 -9.34 -13.12
C ILE A 109 -21.79 -10.38 -12.08
N VAL A 110 -21.90 -10.01 -10.83
CA VAL A 110 -21.53 -10.85 -9.69
C VAL A 110 -22.77 -11.53 -9.15
N THR A 111 -22.75 -12.87 -9.06
CA THR A 111 -23.77 -13.64 -8.34
C THR A 111 -23.30 -13.81 -6.89
N VAL A 112 -24.10 -13.32 -5.98
CA VAL A 112 -23.81 -13.31 -4.54
C VAL A 112 -23.93 -14.74 -3.98
N SER A 113 -22.93 -15.18 -3.22
CA SER A 113 -22.89 -16.50 -2.59
C SER A 113 -23.53 -16.50 -1.19
N ASP A 114 -23.62 -17.69 -0.57
CA ASP A 114 -24.08 -17.85 0.82
C ASP A 114 -23.15 -17.19 1.86
N SER A 115 -21.88 -16.91 1.49
CA SER A 115 -20.85 -16.32 2.38
C SER A 115 -21.15 -14.89 2.81
N VAL A 116 -22.05 -14.18 2.11
CA VAL A 116 -22.49 -12.82 2.48
C VAL A 116 -23.44 -12.81 3.70
N SER A 117 -23.81 -14.01 4.19
CA SER A 117 -24.70 -14.19 5.33
C SER A 117 -23.92 -14.35 6.64
N GLY A 118 -24.61 -14.21 7.77
CA GLY A 118 -24.04 -14.51 9.10
C GLY A 118 -23.35 -13.33 9.78
N PHE A 119 -23.49 -12.13 9.27
CA PHE A 119 -23.07 -10.91 9.96
C PHE A 119 -23.91 -10.63 11.19
N ALA A 120 -23.32 -10.12 12.27
CA ALA A 120 -24.02 -9.74 13.48
C ALA A 120 -24.93 -8.52 13.21
N SER A 121 -25.96 -8.35 14.07
CA SER A 121 -26.96 -7.29 13.87
C SER A 121 -26.44 -5.85 14.00
N ASP A 122 -25.27 -5.68 14.58
CA ASP A 122 -24.55 -4.40 14.74
C ASP A 122 -23.49 -4.20 13.64
N GLU A 123 -23.26 -5.18 12.79
CA GLU A 123 -22.34 -5.08 11.65
C GLU A 123 -23.05 -4.45 10.44
N VAL A 124 -22.36 -3.55 9.77
CA VAL A 124 -22.95 -2.81 8.64
C VAL A 124 -22.95 -3.68 7.39
N VAL A 125 -24.14 -3.87 6.81
CA VAL A 125 -24.37 -4.62 5.57
C VAL A 125 -25.29 -3.85 4.63
N CYS A 126 -25.25 -4.18 3.34
CA CYS A 126 -26.21 -3.74 2.33
C CYS A 126 -27.43 -4.67 2.23
N ASN A 127 -27.47 -5.75 3.01
CA ASN A 127 -28.49 -6.81 3.02
C ASN A 127 -28.56 -7.59 1.69
N LEU A 128 -27.40 -7.87 1.09
CA LEU A 128 -27.31 -8.78 -0.06
C LEU A 128 -27.83 -10.16 0.34
N GLN A 129 -28.55 -10.80 -0.58
CA GLN A 129 -29.06 -12.14 -0.39
C GLN A 129 -28.33 -13.13 -1.31
N PRO A 130 -28.09 -14.37 -0.86
CA PRO A 130 -27.59 -15.41 -1.74
C PRO A 130 -28.43 -15.54 -3.01
N GLY A 131 -27.77 -15.53 -4.17
CA GLY A 131 -28.40 -15.56 -5.49
C GLY A 131 -28.74 -14.19 -6.08
N ASP A 132 -28.57 -13.10 -5.35
CA ASP A 132 -28.64 -11.75 -5.92
C ASP A 132 -27.61 -11.60 -7.04
N THR A 133 -27.98 -10.84 -8.07
CA THR A 133 -27.08 -10.51 -9.18
C THR A 133 -26.93 -8.99 -9.25
N VAL A 134 -25.71 -8.51 -9.06
CA VAL A 134 -25.38 -7.08 -9.01
C VAL A 134 -24.11 -6.84 -9.81
N THR A 135 -23.89 -5.60 -10.25
CA THR A 135 -22.62 -5.26 -10.91
C THR A 135 -21.50 -5.12 -9.88
N LEU A 136 -20.26 -5.35 -10.31
CA LEU A 136 -19.09 -5.05 -9.44
C LEU A 136 -19.08 -3.57 -9.04
N TYR A 137 -19.53 -2.67 -9.91
CA TYR A 137 -19.70 -1.25 -9.60
C TYR A 137 -20.68 -1.01 -8.45
N ASP A 138 -21.85 -1.67 -8.45
CA ASP A 138 -22.84 -1.53 -7.38
C ASP A 138 -22.32 -2.08 -6.06
N LEU A 139 -21.58 -3.21 -6.09
CA LEU A 139 -20.89 -3.74 -4.90
C LEU A 139 -19.87 -2.75 -4.36
N LEU A 140 -19.10 -2.11 -5.23
CA LEU A 140 -18.12 -1.11 -4.82
C LEU A 140 -18.79 0.14 -4.23
N CYS A 141 -19.93 0.58 -4.80
CA CYS A 141 -20.74 1.65 -4.22
C CYS A 141 -21.28 1.26 -2.82
N GLY A 142 -21.79 0.05 -2.66
CA GLY A 142 -22.23 -0.47 -1.36
C GLY A 142 -21.09 -0.54 -0.34
N LEU A 143 -19.91 -1.00 -0.77
CA LEU A 143 -18.70 -1.07 0.03
C LEU A 143 -18.28 0.31 0.56
N LEU A 144 -18.18 1.31 -0.32
CA LEU A 144 -17.59 2.62 0.01
C LEU A 144 -18.61 3.60 0.60
N LEU A 145 -19.83 3.64 0.09
CA LEU A 145 -20.84 4.63 0.51
C LEU A 145 -21.64 4.17 1.74
N ARG A 146 -21.91 2.87 1.83
CA ARG A 146 -22.65 2.27 2.95
C ARG A 146 -21.74 1.59 3.96
N SER A 147 -20.49 1.30 3.60
CA SER A 147 -19.57 0.46 4.37
C SER A 147 -20.04 -1.00 4.49
N GLY A 148 -20.75 -1.53 3.48
CA GLY A 148 -21.32 -2.88 3.49
C GLY A 148 -20.26 -3.96 3.56
N ASN A 149 -20.28 -4.75 4.64
CA ASN A 149 -19.33 -5.86 4.83
C ASN A 149 -19.63 -7.02 3.86
N ASP A 150 -20.91 -7.27 3.60
CA ASP A 150 -21.40 -8.23 2.62
C ASP A 150 -20.91 -7.91 1.20
N CYS A 151 -20.90 -6.62 0.81
CA CYS A 151 -20.30 -6.19 -0.44
C CYS A 151 -18.81 -6.53 -0.51
N GLY A 152 -18.07 -6.35 0.61
CA GLY A 152 -16.66 -6.71 0.68
C GLY A 152 -16.41 -8.21 0.44
N VAL A 153 -17.25 -9.07 1.02
CA VAL A 153 -17.19 -10.52 0.81
C VAL A 153 -17.48 -10.88 -0.65
N ALA A 154 -18.56 -10.33 -1.22
CA ALA A 154 -18.93 -10.61 -2.61
C ALA A 154 -17.84 -10.16 -3.60
N ILE A 155 -17.20 -8.99 -3.38
CA ILE A 155 -16.06 -8.52 -4.17
C ILE A 155 -14.88 -9.49 -4.05
N ALA A 156 -14.56 -9.91 -2.82
CA ALA A 156 -13.43 -10.80 -2.56
C ALA A 156 -13.59 -12.15 -3.27
N GLU A 157 -14.77 -12.76 -3.21
CA GLU A 157 -15.07 -14.02 -3.88
C GLU A 157 -15.06 -13.88 -5.40
N HIS A 158 -15.61 -12.78 -5.93
CA HIS A 158 -15.60 -12.53 -7.37
C HIS A 158 -14.17 -12.43 -7.93
N ILE A 159 -13.28 -11.73 -7.24
CA ILE A 159 -11.91 -11.48 -7.73
C ILE A 159 -10.98 -12.66 -7.49
N SER A 160 -11.09 -13.32 -6.34
CA SER A 160 -10.10 -14.33 -5.90
C SER A 160 -10.69 -15.71 -5.62
N GLY A 161 -12.01 -15.87 -5.73
CA GLY A 161 -12.70 -17.13 -5.49
C GLY A 161 -13.00 -17.42 -4.03
N SER A 162 -12.32 -16.78 -3.07
CA SER A 162 -12.62 -16.85 -1.64
C SER A 162 -12.09 -15.65 -0.87
N VAL A 163 -12.58 -15.45 0.36
CA VAL A 163 -12.11 -14.40 1.26
C VAL A 163 -10.64 -14.63 1.64
N GLU A 164 -10.22 -15.87 1.85
CA GLU A 164 -8.84 -16.22 2.21
C GLU A 164 -7.87 -15.91 1.07
N ALA A 165 -8.19 -16.33 -0.16
CA ALA A 165 -7.39 -16.03 -1.34
C ALA A 165 -7.33 -14.53 -1.61
N PHE A 166 -8.42 -13.81 -1.35
CA PHE A 166 -8.43 -12.35 -1.46
C PHE A 166 -7.55 -11.69 -0.39
N ALA A 167 -7.54 -12.19 0.85
CA ALA A 167 -6.65 -11.69 1.90
C ALA A 167 -5.16 -11.89 1.54
N GLU A 168 -4.81 -13.02 0.93
CA GLU A 168 -3.46 -13.25 0.39
C GLU A 168 -3.11 -12.22 -0.70
N LEU A 169 -4.04 -11.94 -1.62
CA LEU A 169 -3.88 -10.92 -2.64
C LEU A 169 -3.73 -9.52 -2.01
N MET A 170 -4.55 -9.16 -1.01
CA MET A 170 -4.43 -7.90 -0.26
C MET A 170 -3.00 -7.73 0.30
N ASN A 171 -2.46 -8.76 0.94
CA ASN A 171 -1.13 -8.71 1.54
C ASN A 171 -0.01 -8.63 0.50
N SER A 172 -0.15 -9.33 -0.62
CA SER A 172 0.80 -9.26 -1.74
C SER A 172 0.85 -7.86 -2.34
N GLU A 173 -0.33 -7.28 -2.60
CA GLU A 173 -0.44 -5.94 -3.19
C GLU A 173 -0.05 -4.84 -2.22
N ALA A 174 -0.39 -4.94 -0.94
CA ALA A 174 0.09 -4.02 0.09
C ALA A 174 1.61 -3.97 0.10
N LYS A 175 2.27 -5.13 0.07
CA LYS A 175 3.74 -5.22 -0.03
C LYS A 175 4.28 -4.58 -1.32
N ALA A 176 3.60 -4.78 -2.45
CA ALA A 176 4.00 -4.17 -3.73
C ALA A 176 3.89 -2.64 -3.72
N LEU A 177 2.91 -2.10 -2.97
CA LEU A 177 2.75 -0.65 -2.74
C LEU A 177 3.73 -0.09 -1.70
N GLY A 178 4.54 -0.93 -1.05
CA GLY A 178 5.41 -0.51 0.05
C GLY A 178 4.72 -0.42 1.41
N ALA A 179 3.45 -0.80 1.52
CA ALA A 179 2.66 -0.83 2.76
C ALA A 179 3.03 -2.06 3.62
N THR A 180 4.27 -2.09 4.08
CA THR A 180 4.88 -3.26 4.74
C THR A 180 4.55 -3.38 6.23
N GLY A 181 3.96 -2.36 6.82
CA GLY A 181 3.45 -2.35 8.19
C GLY A 181 2.04 -2.92 8.34
N SER A 182 1.42 -3.36 7.22
CA SER A 182 0.04 -3.85 7.15
C SER A 182 -0.04 -5.36 7.05
N HIS A 183 -1.12 -5.92 7.58
CA HIS A 183 -1.54 -7.30 7.36
C HIS A 183 -3.06 -7.39 7.38
N PHE A 184 -3.63 -7.96 6.33
CA PHE A 184 -5.07 -8.09 6.11
C PHE A 184 -5.50 -9.56 6.19
N VAL A 185 -6.63 -9.83 6.85
CA VAL A 185 -7.22 -11.17 6.97
C VAL A 185 -8.66 -11.23 6.48
N ASN A 186 -9.26 -10.08 6.17
CA ASN A 186 -10.61 -9.99 5.62
C ASN A 186 -10.78 -8.70 4.77
N PRO A 187 -11.79 -8.63 3.89
CA PRO A 187 -11.98 -7.51 2.97
C PRO A 187 -12.72 -6.30 3.55
N HIS A 188 -13.21 -6.37 4.80
CA HIS A 188 -14.16 -5.40 5.35
C HIS A 188 -13.66 -4.69 6.62
N GLY A 189 -12.67 -5.26 7.33
CA GLY A 189 -12.07 -4.65 8.50
C GLY A 189 -12.73 -5.03 9.83
N LEU A 190 -13.56 -6.06 9.89
CA LEU A 190 -13.99 -6.63 11.16
C LEU A 190 -12.77 -7.12 11.95
N HIS A 191 -12.85 -6.94 13.25
CA HIS A 191 -11.72 -7.11 14.13
C HIS A 191 -11.10 -8.51 14.09
N ASN A 192 -9.80 -8.53 13.98
CA ASN A 192 -8.94 -9.70 14.16
C ASN A 192 -7.57 -9.19 14.64
N GLU A 193 -6.95 -9.88 15.60
CA GLU A 193 -5.64 -9.49 16.16
C GLU A 193 -4.53 -9.44 15.08
N ASN A 194 -4.68 -10.23 14.02
CA ASN A 194 -3.76 -10.25 12.88
C ASN A 194 -4.15 -9.29 11.76
N HIS A 195 -5.19 -8.44 11.96
CA HIS A 195 -5.66 -7.47 10.96
C HIS A 195 -5.25 -6.07 11.39
N TYR A 196 -4.15 -5.55 10.85
CA TYR A 196 -3.59 -4.27 11.25
C TYR A 196 -2.99 -3.52 10.06
N THR A 197 -2.85 -2.22 10.23
CA THR A 197 -2.21 -1.31 9.28
C THR A 197 -1.53 -0.16 10.02
N THR A 198 -0.93 0.78 9.29
CA THR A 198 -0.40 2.04 9.80
C THR A 198 -1.05 3.22 9.07
N ALA A 199 -0.98 4.42 9.64
CA ALA A 199 -1.49 5.62 8.95
C ALA A 199 -0.73 5.88 7.65
N TYR A 200 0.57 5.60 7.62
CA TYR A 200 1.40 5.73 6.42
C TYR A 200 1.02 4.70 5.35
N ASP A 201 0.80 3.45 5.73
CA ASP A 201 0.39 2.42 4.78
C ASP A 201 -0.99 2.70 4.17
N LEU A 202 -1.92 3.23 4.98
CA LEU A 202 -3.21 3.70 4.45
C LEU A 202 -3.06 4.84 3.45
N TYR A 203 -2.11 5.76 3.67
CA TYR A 203 -1.78 6.76 2.67
C TYR A 203 -1.29 6.13 1.36
N LEU A 204 -0.37 5.14 1.42
CA LEU A 204 0.13 4.47 0.22
C LEU A 204 -0.99 3.78 -0.57
N ILE A 205 -1.88 3.06 0.13
CA ILE A 205 -3.02 2.37 -0.46
C ILE A 205 -4.01 3.38 -1.06
N PHE A 206 -4.34 4.44 -0.32
CA PHE A 206 -5.27 5.47 -0.78
C PHE A 206 -4.71 6.25 -1.98
N ASN A 207 -3.44 6.60 -1.94
CA ASN A 207 -2.75 7.23 -3.07
C ASN A 207 -2.84 6.38 -4.34
N ALA A 208 -2.67 5.05 -4.22
CA ALA A 208 -2.83 4.13 -5.34
C ALA A 208 -4.29 4.03 -5.85
N CYS A 209 -5.29 4.27 -5.00
CA CYS A 209 -6.71 4.26 -5.41
C CYS A 209 -7.09 5.47 -6.27
N ILE A 210 -6.40 6.62 -6.10
CA ILE A 210 -6.78 7.89 -6.76
C ILE A 210 -5.95 8.20 -8.00
N GLN A 211 -4.96 7.39 -8.34
CA GLN A 211 -4.16 7.46 -9.56
C GLN A 211 -4.75 6.62 -10.68
#